data_e2dbbbbe12862c4866416da33efc8215
#
_entry.id   e2dbbbbe12862c4866416da33efc8215
#
_cell.length_a   1.000
_cell.length_b   1.000
_cell.length_c   1.000
_cell.angle_alpha   90.00
_cell.angle_beta   90.00
_cell.angle_gamma   90.00
#
_symmetry.space_group_name_H-M   'P 1'
#
loop_
_entity.id
_entity.type
_entity.pdbx_description
1 polymer ?
#
loop_
_entity_poly.entity_id
_entity_poly.type
_entity_poly.pdbx_seq_one_letter_code
_entity_poly.pdbx_strand_id
1 'polypeptide(L)'
;ASDVYKRQVLSSAKRYHDSLFSSVLRYPLQWFETTPTGRLLNLFSRDISVIDEVLPRVIQGMARSSVVVMGVVCVVTYSVPAFLVAIIPLAMAYRAVMRYYLSSSRELKRIDAVSKSPIFTWFQEALGGLSTIRAFSQASGFTHAFETRVDLNQMCYFPAVTCNRWLAVRIEFLGSFVILFASTMAIIVVTTGGRMSAGLLGLMLSQVLSTTQTLNWAVRSASEVEQNI
;
A
#
# COMPACT_ATOMS: atom_id res chain seq x y z
N ALA A 1 0.43 -24.71 6.29
CA ALA A 1 0.71 -23.33 6.77
C ALA A 1 -0.43 -22.35 6.42
N SER A 2 -0.99 -22.39 5.19
CA SER A 2 -2.09 -21.49 4.78
C SER A 2 -3.35 -21.64 5.62
N ASP A 3 -3.73 -22.86 5.98
CA ASP A 3 -4.98 -23.12 6.73
C ASP A 3 -4.89 -22.72 8.21
N VAL A 4 -3.71 -22.85 8.81
CA VAL A 4 -3.46 -22.40 10.19
C VAL A 4 -3.58 -20.88 10.27
N TYR A 5 -2.97 -20.17 9.31
CA TYR A 5 -3.06 -18.72 9.23
C TYR A 5 -4.51 -18.24 9.04
N LYS A 6 -5.27 -18.86 8.12
CA LYS A 6 -6.68 -18.54 7.92
C LYS A 6 -7.52 -18.73 9.18
N ARG A 7 -7.30 -19.84 9.91
CA ARG A 7 -7.98 -20.08 11.19
C ARG A 7 -7.62 -19.04 12.26
N GLN A 8 -6.37 -18.64 12.33
CA GLN A 8 -5.93 -17.57 13.24
C GLN A 8 -6.60 -16.24 12.92
N VAL A 9 -6.63 -15.85 11.63
CA VAL A 9 -7.28 -14.62 11.18
C VAL A 9 -8.76 -14.63 11.54
N LEU A 10 -9.50 -15.70 11.21
CA LEU A 10 -10.92 -15.85 11.54
C LEU A 10 -11.17 -15.81 13.06
N SER A 11 -10.32 -16.47 13.85
CA SER A 11 -10.45 -16.46 15.30
C SER A 11 -10.19 -15.06 15.90
N SER A 12 -9.20 -14.33 15.34
CA SER A 12 -8.91 -12.96 15.75
C SER A 12 -10.03 -12.01 15.37
N ALA A 13 -10.52 -12.08 14.13
CA ALA A 13 -11.65 -11.31 13.62
C ALA A 13 -12.89 -11.48 14.51
N LYS A 14 -13.25 -12.72 14.81
CA LYS A 14 -14.38 -13.02 15.72
C LYS A 14 -14.17 -12.41 17.10
N ARG A 15 -12.97 -12.53 17.68
CA ARG A 15 -12.67 -11.95 19.00
C ARG A 15 -12.78 -10.43 18.99
N TYR A 16 -12.27 -9.77 17.95
CA TYR A 16 -12.40 -8.31 17.81
C TYR A 16 -13.85 -7.88 17.66
N HIS A 17 -14.62 -8.57 16.83
CA HIS A 17 -16.05 -8.30 16.67
C HIS A 17 -16.83 -8.46 17.98
N ASP A 18 -16.64 -9.58 18.69
CA ASP A 18 -17.31 -9.88 19.94
C ASP A 18 -16.90 -8.87 21.05
N SER A 19 -15.61 -8.49 21.10
CA SER A 19 -15.11 -7.50 22.03
C SER A 19 -15.67 -6.11 21.73
N LEU A 20 -15.70 -5.70 20.46
CA LEU A 20 -16.30 -4.44 20.04
C LEU A 20 -17.78 -4.38 20.37
N PHE A 21 -18.52 -5.42 20.02
CA PHE A 21 -19.95 -5.52 20.30
C PHE A 21 -20.23 -5.43 21.79
N SER A 22 -19.52 -6.19 22.62
CA SER A 22 -19.64 -6.15 24.08
C SER A 22 -19.28 -4.78 24.67
N SER A 23 -18.29 -4.10 24.07
CA SER A 23 -17.88 -2.76 24.51
C SER A 23 -18.94 -1.72 24.18
N VAL A 24 -19.48 -1.76 22.96
CA VAL A 24 -20.54 -0.83 22.52
C VAL A 24 -21.80 -1.00 23.39
N LEU A 25 -22.20 -2.24 23.70
CA LEU A 25 -23.37 -2.49 24.57
C LEU A 25 -23.21 -1.96 26.01
N ARG A 26 -21.99 -1.71 26.46
CA ARG A 26 -21.70 -1.17 27.80
C ARG A 26 -21.61 0.36 27.83
N TYR A 27 -21.70 1.03 26.69
CA TYR A 27 -21.67 2.48 26.68
C TYR A 27 -22.90 3.10 27.32
N PRO A 28 -22.75 4.25 28.01
CA PRO A 28 -23.88 4.97 28.61
C PRO A 28 -24.84 5.46 27.51
N LEU A 29 -26.11 5.56 27.85
CA LEU A 29 -27.19 6.00 26.94
C LEU A 29 -26.87 7.37 26.29
N GLN A 30 -26.28 8.28 27.06
CA GLN A 30 -25.85 9.59 26.57
C GLN A 30 -24.91 9.50 25.33
N TRP A 31 -24.08 8.46 25.27
CA TRP A 31 -23.21 8.26 24.11
C TRP A 31 -24.02 7.92 22.85
N PHE A 32 -25.06 7.12 22.97
CA PHE A 32 -25.94 6.78 21.83
C PHE A 32 -26.77 7.97 21.37
N GLU A 33 -27.17 8.84 22.26
CA GLU A 33 -27.93 10.08 21.94
C GLU A 33 -27.05 11.10 21.21
N THR A 34 -25.75 11.15 21.53
CA THR A 34 -24.81 12.10 20.93
C THR A 34 -24.09 11.56 19.67
N THR A 35 -24.11 10.25 19.47
CA THR A 35 -23.38 9.62 18.36
C THR A 35 -24.34 9.26 17.22
N PRO A 36 -24.12 9.78 15.99
CA PRO A 36 -24.95 9.40 14.84
C PRO A 36 -24.89 7.89 14.59
N THR A 37 -26.04 7.26 14.36
CA THR A 37 -26.15 5.82 14.04
C THR A 37 -25.29 5.39 12.85
N GLY A 38 -25.09 6.28 11.86
CA GLY A 38 -24.20 6.05 10.72
C GLY A 38 -22.74 5.84 11.12
N ARG A 39 -22.25 6.47 12.20
CA ARG A 39 -20.89 6.24 12.70
C ARG A 39 -20.74 4.83 13.30
N LEU A 40 -21.74 4.38 14.02
CA LEU A 40 -21.80 3.01 14.54
C LEU A 40 -21.84 1.97 13.41
N LEU A 41 -22.65 2.22 12.39
CA LEU A 41 -22.76 1.35 11.24
C LEU A 41 -21.43 1.25 10.47
N ASN A 42 -20.72 2.37 10.30
CA ASN A 42 -19.40 2.40 9.68
C ASN A 42 -18.37 1.59 10.48
N LEU A 43 -18.40 1.66 11.81
CA LEU A 43 -17.52 0.90 12.68
C LEU A 43 -17.71 -0.62 12.48
N PHE A 44 -18.96 -1.09 12.43
CA PHE A 44 -19.27 -2.52 12.28
C PHE A 44 -19.20 -3.04 10.85
N SER A 45 -19.28 -2.18 9.84
CA SER A 45 -19.18 -2.59 8.45
C SER A 45 -17.77 -2.33 7.89
N ARG A 46 -17.37 -1.05 7.79
CA ARG A 46 -16.13 -0.66 7.11
C ARG A 46 -14.88 -1.01 7.92
N ASP A 47 -14.84 -0.61 9.19
CA ASP A 47 -13.63 -0.76 9.99
C ASP A 47 -13.37 -2.24 10.32
N ILE A 48 -14.42 -3.02 10.58
CA ILE A 48 -14.28 -4.47 10.73
C ILE A 48 -13.87 -5.13 9.42
N SER A 49 -14.43 -4.74 8.28
CA SER A 49 -14.02 -5.29 6.97
C SER A 49 -12.52 -5.04 6.68
N VAL A 50 -11.98 -3.88 7.08
CA VAL A 50 -10.53 -3.62 6.96
C VAL A 50 -9.72 -4.60 7.80
N ILE A 51 -10.15 -4.91 9.03
CA ILE A 51 -9.47 -5.85 9.92
C ILE A 51 -9.60 -7.28 9.42
N ASP A 52 -10.76 -7.67 8.89
CA ASP A 52 -11.07 -9.05 8.49
C ASP A 52 -10.51 -9.41 7.13
N GLU A 53 -10.48 -8.47 6.18
CA GLU A 53 -10.13 -8.76 4.79
C GLU A 53 -8.85 -8.06 4.33
N VAL A 54 -8.72 -6.76 4.58
CA VAL A 54 -7.62 -5.96 4.01
C VAL A 54 -6.33 -6.26 4.75
N LEU A 55 -6.33 -6.13 6.07
CA LEU A 55 -5.13 -6.29 6.89
C LEU A 55 -4.50 -7.69 6.78
N PRO A 56 -5.25 -8.80 6.87
CA PRO A 56 -4.68 -10.14 6.70
C PRO A 56 -4.09 -10.37 5.31
N ARG A 57 -4.74 -9.87 4.26
CA ARG A 57 -4.25 -9.99 2.88
C ARG A 57 -2.92 -9.28 2.69
N VAL A 58 -2.80 -8.08 3.25
CA VAL A 58 -1.59 -7.27 3.12
C VAL A 58 -0.46 -7.86 3.95
N ILE A 59 -0.71 -8.29 5.21
CA ILE A 59 0.28 -8.96 6.07
C ILE A 59 0.78 -10.24 5.41
N GLN A 60 -0.12 -11.08 4.87
CA GLN A 60 0.26 -12.30 4.16
C GLN A 60 1.14 -11.99 2.95
N GLY A 61 0.78 -10.96 2.21
CA GLY A 61 1.56 -10.51 1.07
C GLY A 61 2.95 -10.02 1.47
N MET A 62 3.07 -9.21 2.52
CA MET A 62 4.35 -8.77 3.05
C MET A 62 5.23 -9.94 3.52
N ALA A 63 4.65 -10.88 4.26
CA ALA A 63 5.35 -12.08 4.72
C ALA A 63 5.87 -12.91 3.52
N ARG A 64 5.02 -13.14 2.51
CA ARG A 64 5.43 -13.83 1.30
C ARG A 64 6.58 -13.12 0.57
N SER A 65 6.47 -11.82 0.38
CA SER A 65 7.51 -11.02 -0.28
C SER A 65 8.81 -11.05 0.49
N SER A 66 8.76 -10.96 1.82
CA SER A 66 9.96 -11.04 2.67
C SER A 66 10.67 -12.38 2.54
N VAL A 67 9.92 -13.49 2.50
CA VAL A 67 10.48 -14.84 2.30
C VAL A 67 11.13 -14.96 0.92
N VAL A 68 10.45 -14.45 -0.13
CA VAL A 68 11.00 -14.48 -1.51
C VAL A 68 12.29 -13.67 -1.59
N VAL A 69 12.32 -12.45 -1.07
CA VAL A 69 13.51 -11.60 -1.07
C VAL A 69 14.65 -12.26 -0.30
N MET A 70 14.37 -12.84 0.87
CA MET A 70 15.36 -13.57 1.64
C MET A 70 15.91 -14.77 0.87
N GLY A 71 15.04 -15.53 0.21
CA GLY A 71 15.46 -16.66 -0.66
C GLY A 71 16.37 -16.21 -1.79
N VAL A 72 16.04 -15.11 -2.46
CA VAL A 72 16.90 -14.55 -3.52
C VAL A 72 18.26 -14.11 -2.98
N VAL A 73 18.28 -13.39 -1.86
CA VAL A 73 19.54 -12.99 -1.21
C VAL A 73 20.40 -14.20 -0.89
N CYS A 74 19.81 -15.28 -0.35
CA CYS A 74 20.54 -16.52 -0.05
C CYS A 74 21.11 -17.15 -1.33
N VAL A 75 20.32 -17.29 -2.39
CA VAL A 75 20.77 -17.89 -3.65
C VAL A 75 21.88 -17.07 -4.29
N VAL A 76 21.72 -15.75 -4.36
CA VAL A 76 22.72 -14.87 -4.98
C VAL A 76 24.02 -14.84 -4.16
N THR A 77 23.91 -14.78 -2.83
CA THR A 77 25.09 -14.83 -1.93
C THR A 77 25.84 -16.15 -2.02
N TYR A 78 25.10 -17.27 -2.12
CA TYR A 78 25.72 -18.58 -2.33
C TYR A 78 26.46 -18.65 -3.66
N SER A 79 25.89 -18.08 -4.72
CA SER A 79 26.47 -18.07 -6.07
C SER A 79 27.67 -17.12 -6.18
N VAL A 80 27.57 -15.94 -5.57
CA VAL A 80 28.57 -14.86 -5.63
C VAL A 80 28.71 -14.20 -4.26
N PRO A 81 29.62 -14.68 -3.39
CA PRO A 81 29.78 -14.12 -2.03
C PRO A 81 30.09 -12.62 -1.99
N ALA A 82 30.79 -12.10 -3.01
CA ALA A 82 31.07 -10.67 -3.16
C ALA A 82 29.80 -9.81 -3.25
N PHE A 83 28.64 -10.39 -3.55
CA PHE A 83 27.36 -9.69 -3.61
C PHE A 83 26.91 -9.16 -2.23
N LEU A 84 27.38 -9.77 -1.12
CA LEU A 84 27.12 -9.27 0.23
C LEU A 84 27.57 -7.82 0.43
N VAL A 85 28.69 -7.43 -0.18
CA VAL A 85 29.19 -6.06 -0.07
C VAL A 85 28.24 -5.07 -0.76
N ALA A 86 27.60 -5.47 -1.88
CA ALA A 86 26.65 -4.65 -2.60
C ALA A 86 25.27 -4.57 -1.93
N ILE A 87 24.87 -5.57 -1.16
CA ILE A 87 23.57 -5.60 -0.48
C ILE A 87 23.45 -4.43 0.51
N ILE A 88 24.51 -4.09 1.25
CA ILE A 88 24.48 -3.04 2.29
C ILE A 88 24.13 -1.67 1.70
N PRO A 89 24.88 -1.11 0.72
CA PRO A 89 24.54 0.18 0.14
C PRO A 89 23.18 0.15 -0.58
N LEU A 90 22.83 -0.97 -1.20
CA LEU A 90 21.54 -1.15 -1.86
C LEU A 90 20.38 -1.08 -0.85
N ALA A 91 20.48 -1.81 0.27
CA ALA A 91 19.48 -1.77 1.34
C ALA A 91 19.34 -0.37 1.96
N MET A 92 20.45 0.37 2.10
CA MET A 92 20.41 1.77 2.54
C MET A 92 19.71 2.66 1.53
N ALA A 93 19.97 2.49 0.23
CA ALA A 93 19.29 3.24 -0.84
C ALA A 93 17.78 2.96 -0.87
N TYR A 94 17.37 1.68 -0.78
CA TYR A 94 15.97 1.30 -0.66
C TYR A 94 15.30 1.94 0.56
N ARG A 95 15.96 1.88 1.72
CA ARG A 95 15.45 2.47 2.95
C ARG A 95 15.30 3.99 2.84
N ALA A 96 16.24 4.68 2.20
CA ALA A 96 16.18 6.13 1.99
C ALA A 96 15.00 6.52 1.08
N VAL A 97 14.85 5.83 -0.07
CA VAL A 97 13.74 6.05 -1.00
C VAL A 97 12.40 5.77 -0.31
N MET A 98 12.31 4.67 0.45
CA MET A 98 11.11 4.29 1.17
C MET A 98 10.70 5.32 2.23
N ARG A 99 11.65 5.78 3.05
CA ARG A 99 11.39 6.81 4.07
C ARG A 99 10.85 8.11 3.46
N TYR A 100 11.47 8.55 2.38
CA TYR A 100 11.04 9.75 1.68
C TYR A 100 9.63 9.60 1.10
N TYR A 101 9.36 8.46 0.46
CA TYR A 101 8.04 8.15 -0.10
C TYR A 101 6.96 8.10 0.97
N LEU A 102 7.16 7.37 2.07
CA LEU A 102 6.14 7.19 3.12
C LEU A 102 5.74 8.52 3.76
N SER A 103 6.71 9.38 4.07
CA SER A 103 6.40 10.69 4.65
C SER A 103 5.55 11.56 3.71
N SER A 104 5.89 11.60 2.42
CA SER A 104 5.16 12.38 1.42
C SER A 104 3.80 11.77 1.08
N SER A 105 3.74 10.45 0.91
CA SER A 105 2.52 9.73 0.56
C SER A 105 1.43 9.86 1.62
N ARG A 106 1.81 9.83 2.90
CA ARG A 106 0.88 10.00 4.03
C ARG A 106 0.21 11.37 3.99
N GLU A 107 0.99 12.44 3.85
CA GLU A 107 0.44 13.79 3.80
C GLU A 107 -0.43 14.04 2.57
N LEU A 108 0.01 13.56 1.39
CA LEU A 108 -0.78 13.68 0.17
C LEU A 108 -2.12 12.97 0.28
N LYS A 109 -2.16 11.78 0.88
CA LYS A 109 -3.43 11.07 1.09
C LYS A 109 -4.33 11.74 2.11
N ARG A 110 -3.74 12.33 3.18
CA ARG A 110 -4.51 13.11 4.15
C ARG A 110 -5.17 14.31 3.48
N ILE A 111 -4.44 15.02 2.63
CA ILE A 111 -4.95 16.18 1.88
C ILE A 111 -6.03 15.73 0.88
N ASP A 112 -5.83 14.64 0.15
CA ASP A 112 -6.81 14.08 -0.77
C ASP A 112 -8.11 13.70 -0.03
N ALA A 113 -8.01 13.04 1.12
CA ALA A 113 -9.19 12.69 1.93
C ALA A 113 -9.97 13.92 2.42
N VAL A 114 -9.26 14.95 2.88
CA VAL A 114 -9.90 16.21 3.33
C VAL A 114 -10.55 16.95 2.16
N SER A 115 -9.90 17.01 1.00
CA SER A 115 -10.40 17.70 -0.18
C SER A 115 -11.61 17.01 -0.83
N LYS A 116 -11.83 15.73 -0.55
CA LYS A 116 -13.03 14.98 -1.00
C LYS A 116 -14.30 15.35 -0.22
N SER A 117 -14.18 15.72 1.04
CA SER A 117 -15.33 16.01 1.89
C SER A 117 -16.27 17.09 1.33
N PRO A 118 -15.78 18.26 0.83
CA PRO A 118 -16.63 19.29 0.24
C PRO A 118 -17.43 18.82 -1.00
N ILE A 119 -16.89 17.86 -1.77
CA ILE A 119 -17.57 17.29 -2.94
C ILE A 119 -18.83 16.54 -2.50
N PHE A 120 -18.70 15.66 -1.50
CA PHE A 120 -19.82 14.88 -1.00
C PHE A 120 -20.85 15.74 -0.28
N THR A 121 -20.41 16.74 0.50
CA THR A 121 -21.31 17.69 1.15
C THR A 121 -22.13 18.44 0.11
N TRP A 122 -21.50 18.99 -0.92
CA TRP A 122 -22.19 19.71 -2.00
C TRP A 122 -23.16 18.82 -2.77
N PHE A 123 -22.76 17.58 -3.03
CA PHE A 123 -23.65 16.62 -3.67
C PHE A 123 -24.90 16.31 -2.82
N GLN A 124 -24.71 16.14 -1.51
CA GLN A 124 -25.80 15.90 -0.58
C GLN A 124 -26.75 17.12 -0.48
N GLU A 125 -26.20 18.33 -0.44
CA GLU A 125 -26.98 19.58 -0.47
C GLU A 125 -27.78 19.71 -1.78
N ALA A 126 -27.15 19.40 -2.92
CA ALA A 126 -27.82 19.43 -4.22
C ALA A 126 -28.99 18.43 -4.30
N LEU A 127 -28.82 17.21 -3.74
CA LEU A 127 -29.89 16.21 -3.70
C LEU A 127 -31.03 16.66 -2.77
N GLY A 128 -30.71 17.21 -1.58
CA GLY A 128 -31.70 17.72 -0.65
C GLY A 128 -32.48 18.94 -1.16
N GLY A 129 -31.82 19.79 -1.97
CA GLY A 129 -32.38 21.02 -2.55
C GLY A 129 -32.84 20.90 -4.00
N LEU A 130 -32.97 19.68 -4.55
CA LEU A 130 -33.21 19.47 -5.98
C LEU A 130 -34.44 20.19 -6.53
N SER A 131 -35.53 20.20 -5.77
CA SER A 131 -36.77 20.91 -6.16
C SER A 131 -36.57 22.42 -6.23
N THR A 132 -35.82 22.98 -5.29
CA THR A 132 -35.48 24.40 -5.22
C THR A 132 -34.56 24.81 -6.38
N ILE A 133 -33.52 24.03 -6.63
CA ILE A 133 -32.57 24.25 -7.73
C ILE A 133 -33.29 24.27 -9.08
N ARG A 134 -34.24 23.35 -9.26
CA ARG A 134 -35.07 23.30 -10.50
C ARG A 134 -36.04 24.47 -10.60
N ALA A 135 -36.72 24.84 -9.50
CA ALA A 135 -37.65 25.96 -9.49
C ALA A 135 -36.97 27.29 -9.83
N PHE A 136 -35.75 27.50 -9.38
CA PHE A 136 -34.96 28.70 -9.71
C PHE A 136 -34.11 28.58 -10.96
N SER A 137 -34.18 27.46 -11.70
CA SER A 137 -33.39 27.20 -12.93
C SER A 137 -31.88 27.35 -12.75
N GLN A 138 -31.36 27.08 -11.53
CA GLN A 138 -29.96 27.26 -11.16
C GLN A 138 -29.08 25.99 -11.32
N ALA A 139 -29.53 25.04 -12.13
CA ALA A 139 -28.79 23.77 -12.32
C ALA A 139 -27.37 24.00 -12.86
N SER A 140 -27.17 24.94 -13.80
CA SER A 140 -25.85 25.27 -14.34
C SER A 140 -24.89 25.86 -13.30
N GLY A 141 -25.38 26.74 -12.43
CA GLY A 141 -24.57 27.30 -11.32
C GLY A 141 -24.14 26.24 -10.32
N PHE A 142 -25.02 25.32 -9.98
CA PHE A 142 -24.70 24.20 -9.07
C PHE A 142 -23.71 23.22 -9.69
N THR A 143 -23.83 22.92 -11.00
CA THR A 143 -22.88 22.09 -11.74
C THR A 143 -21.50 22.73 -11.76
N HIS A 144 -21.41 24.01 -12.12
CA HIS A 144 -20.11 24.71 -12.14
C HIS A 144 -19.43 24.76 -10.75
N ALA A 145 -20.22 25.00 -9.71
CA ALA A 145 -19.69 24.96 -8.34
C ALA A 145 -19.23 23.56 -7.91
N PHE A 146 -19.88 22.50 -8.41
CA PHE A 146 -19.45 21.11 -8.21
C PHE A 146 -18.13 20.82 -8.95
N GLU A 147 -18.05 21.19 -10.23
CA GLU A 147 -16.83 21.04 -11.04
C GLU A 147 -15.63 21.72 -10.39
N THR A 148 -15.80 22.94 -9.89
CA THR A 148 -14.73 23.66 -9.18
C THR A 148 -14.22 22.88 -7.96
N ARG A 149 -15.11 22.23 -7.20
CA ARG A 149 -14.70 21.41 -6.04
C ARG A 149 -14.00 20.13 -6.47
N VAL A 150 -14.47 19.52 -7.56
CA VAL A 150 -13.80 18.35 -8.16
C VAL A 150 -12.39 18.72 -8.63
N ASP A 151 -12.23 19.85 -9.31
CA ASP A 151 -10.93 20.34 -9.77
C ASP A 151 -9.96 20.57 -8.62
N LEU A 152 -10.43 21.18 -7.51
CA LEU A 152 -9.62 21.34 -6.30
C LEU A 152 -9.17 19.99 -5.73
N ASN A 153 -10.04 18.98 -5.70
CA ASN A 153 -9.64 17.64 -5.28
C ASN A 153 -8.65 17.00 -6.26
N GLN A 154 -8.84 17.18 -7.57
CA GLN A 154 -7.91 16.65 -8.57
C GLN A 154 -6.51 17.26 -8.43
N MET A 155 -6.39 18.53 -8.06
CA MET A 155 -5.10 19.16 -7.75
C MET A 155 -4.39 18.49 -6.55
N CYS A 156 -5.12 17.88 -5.62
CA CYS A 156 -4.58 17.13 -4.49
C CYS A 156 -4.32 15.64 -4.85
N TYR A 157 -5.22 15.04 -5.63
CA TYR A 157 -5.14 13.63 -6.04
C TYR A 157 -3.98 13.37 -7.01
N PHE A 158 -3.76 14.26 -7.99
CA PHE A 158 -2.73 14.09 -9.00
C PHE A 158 -1.31 13.95 -8.41
N PRO A 159 -0.87 14.77 -7.43
CA PRO A 159 0.41 14.57 -6.75
C PRO A 159 0.51 13.22 -6.03
N ALA A 160 -0.58 12.71 -5.45
CA ALA A 160 -0.58 11.40 -4.80
C ALA A 160 -0.31 10.26 -5.79
N VAL A 161 -0.95 10.31 -6.97
CA VAL A 161 -0.69 9.35 -8.06
C VAL A 161 0.74 9.49 -8.59
N THR A 162 1.20 10.72 -8.79
CA THR A 162 2.57 11.01 -9.27
C THR A 162 3.63 10.50 -8.28
N CYS A 163 3.39 10.65 -6.98
CA CYS A 163 4.27 10.14 -5.93
C CYS A 163 4.41 8.60 -6.01
N ASN A 164 3.32 7.88 -6.27
CA ASN A 164 3.35 6.43 -6.51
C ASN A 164 4.18 6.06 -7.74
N ARG A 165 4.06 6.83 -8.82
CA ARG A 165 4.87 6.62 -10.05
C ARG A 165 6.33 6.94 -9.82
N TRP A 166 6.62 8.01 -9.08
CA TRP A 166 7.97 8.36 -8.69
C TRP A 166 8.66 7.22 -7.93
N LEU A 167 7.95 6.63 -6.96
CA LEU A 167 8.45 5.47 -6.22
C LEU A 167 8.74 4.29 -7.16
N ALA A 168 7.79 3.93 -8.04
CA ALA A 168 7.94 2.80 -8.96
C ALA A 168 9.21 2.95 -9.82
N VAL A 169 9.43 4.14 -10.41
CA VAL A 169 10.62 4.42 -11.24
C VAL A 169 11.92 4.28 -10.41
N ARG A 170 11.95 4.76 -9.16
CA ARG A 170 13.14 4.66 -8.30
C ARG A 170 13.46 3.22 -7.91
N ILE A 171 12.44 2.43 -7.57
CA ILE A 171 12.63 1.01 -7.24
C ILE A 171 13.08 0.23 -8.47
N GLU A 172 12.51 0.51 -9.64
CA GLU A 172 12.90 -0.14 -10.89
C GLU A 172 14.35 0.20 -11.27
N PHE A 173 14.74 1.45 -11.08
CA PHE A 173 16.14 1.89 -11.30
C PHE A 173 17.10 1.17 -10.35
N LEU A 174 16.78 1.11 -9.05
CA LEU A 174 17.58 0.35 -8.08
C LEU A 174 17.64 -1.15 -8.46
N GLY A 175 16.52 -1.74 -8.90
CA GLY A 175 16.47 -3.11 -9.39
C GLY A 175 17.37 -3.35 -10.58
N SER A 176 17.42 -2.40 -11.52
CA SER A 176 18.31 -2.48 -12.68
C SER A 176 19.80 -2.48 -12.28
N PHE A 177 20.17 -1.72 -11.25
CA PHE A 177 21.53 -1.76 -10.70
C PHE A 177 21.85 -3.12 -10.08
N VAL A 178 20.88 -3.75 -9.39
CA VAL A 178 21.06 -5.11 -8.85
C VAL A 178 21.34 -6.10 -9.95
N ILE A 179 20.55 -6.04 -11.04
CA ILE A 179 20.70 -6.93 -12.20
C ILE A 179 22.07 -6.71 -12.85
N LEU A 180 22.44 -5.46 -13.11
CA LEU A 180 23.73 -5.10 -13.69
C LEU A 180 24.90 -5.62 -12.86
N PHE A 181 24.87 -5.37 -11.54
CA PHE A 181 25.92 -5.81 -10.64
C PHE A 181 26.01 -7.33 -10.57
N ALA A 182 24.88 -8.02 -10.42
CA ALA A 182 24.82 -9.47 -10.37
C ALA A 182 25.34 -10.10 -11.67
N SER A 183 24.94 -9.57 -12.83
CA SER A 183 25.40 -10.05 -14.14
C SER A 183 26.91 -9.83 -14.32
N THR A 184 27.41 -8.65 -13.98
CA THR A 184 28.83 -8.32 -14.07
C THR A 184 29.69 -9.24 -13.18
N MET A 185 29.25 -9.45 -11.93
CA MET A 185 29.94 -10.34 -11.00
C MET A 185 29.90 -11.79 -11.47
N ALA A 186 28.80 -12.26 -12.05
CA ALA A 186 28.70 -13.59 -12.64
C ALA A 186 29.70 -13.78 -13.79
N ILE A 187 29.85 -12.79 -14.68
CA ILE A 187 30.81 -12.82 -15.76
C ILE A 187 32.25 -12.87 -15.22
N ILE A 188 32.58 -12.05 -14.21
CA ILE A 188 33.91 -12.04 -13.58
C ILE A 188 34.22 -13.41 -12.98
N VAL A 189 33.30 -14.03 -12.25
CA VAL A 189 33.50 -15.35 -11.65
C VAL A 189 33.75 -16.42 -12.72
N VAL A 190 33.01 -16.39 -13.82
CA VAL A 190 33.19 -17.34 -14.92
C VAL A 190 34.54 -17.11 -15.62
N THR A 191 34.93 -15.86 -15.87
CA THR A 191 36.21 -15.55 -16.59
C THR A 191 37.43 -15.77 -15.73
N THR A 192 37.33 -15.65 -14.38
CA THR A 192 38.44 -15.93 -13.46
C THR A 192 38.59 -17.42 -13.09
N GLY A 193 37.90 -18.31 -13.82
CA GLY A 193 38.05 -19.77 -13.65
C GLY A 193 37.22 -20.32 -12.46
N GLY A 194 36.29 -19.55 -11.92
CA GLY A 194 35.34 -20.02 -10.91
C GLY A 194 34.40 -21.08 -11.48
N ARG A 195 34.15 -22.16 -10.71
CA ARG A 195 33.27 -23.26 -11.12
C ARG A 195 31.79 -22.88 -10.90
N MET A 196 31.25 -22.09 -11.81
CA MET A 196 29.83 -21.78 -11.82
C MET A 196 29.13 -22.59 -12.90
N SER A 197 28.14 -23.44 -12.53
CA SER A 197 27.40 -24.18 -13.55
C SER A 197 26.47 -23.22 -14.30
N ALA A 198 26.21 -23.48 -15.58
CA ALA A 198 25.29 -22.67 -16.39
C ALA A 198 23.87 -22.62 -15.80
N GLY A 199 23.45 -23.71 -15.14
CA GLY A 199 22.16 -23.78 -14.46
C GLY A 199 22.08 -22.85 -13.24
N LEU A 200 23.14 -22.74 -12.44
CA LEU A 200 23.23 -21.82 -11.31
C LEU A 200 23.19 -20.36 -11.77
N LEU A 201 23.87 -20.06 -12.87
CA LEU A 201 23.88 -18.71 -13.45
C LEU A 201 22.50 -18.31 -13.97
N GLY A 202 21.83 -19.21 -14.69
CA GLY A 202 20.47 -18.99 -15.16
C GLY A 202 19.46 -18.81 -14.02
N LEU A 203 19.56 -19.62 -12.97
CA LEU A 203 18.72 -19.51 -11.78
C LEU A 203 18.95 -18.18 -11.05
N MET A 204 20.20 -17.77 -10.85
CA MET A 204 20.55 -16.50 -10.23
C MET A 204 19.97 -15.31 -11.01
N LEU A 205 20.15 -15.25 -12.32
CA LEU A 205 19.64 -14.16 -13.15
C LEU A 205 18.11 -14.12 -13.14
N SER A 206 17.44 -15.26 -13.25
CA SER A 206 15.98 -15.37 -13.19
C SER A 206 15.44 -14.86 -11.84
N GLN A 207 16.08 -15.23 -10.74
CA GLN A 207 15.68 -14.78 -9.40
C GLN A 207 15.90 -13.29 -9.20
N VAL A 208 16.99 -12.73 -9.68
CA VAL A 208 17.27 -11.29 -9.59
C VAL A 208 16.24 -10.47 -10.39
N LEU A 209 15.87 -10.94 -11.59
CA LEU A 209 14.83 -10.30 -12.41
C LEU A 209 13.46 -10.27 -11.70
N SER A 210 13.07 -11.38 -11.08
CA SER A 210 11.78 -11.47 -10.36
C SER A 210 11.75 -10.64 -9.07
N THR A 211 12.92 -10.37 -8.48
CA THR A 211 13.04 -9.64 -7.21
C THR A 211 12.55 -8.21 -7.34
N THR A 212 12.81 -7.52 -8.44
CA THR A 212 12.38 -6.14 -8.65
C THR A 212 10.85 -6.00 -8.60
N GLN A 213 10.13 -6.93 -9.20
CA GLN A 213 8.66 -6.97 -9.16
C GLN A 213 8.15 -7.24 -7.74
N THR A 214 8.78 -8.19 -7.04
CA THR A 214 8.42 -8.55 -5.66
C THR A 214 8.66 -7.37 -4.71
N LEU A 215 9.78 -6.65 -4.85
CA LEU A 215 10.07 -5.45 -4.07
C LEU A 215 9.08 -4.32 -4.33
N ASN A 216 8.72 -4.07 -5.60
CA ASN A 216 7.68 -3.10 -5.94
C ASN A 216 6.36 -3.41 -5.24
N TRP A 217 5.96 -4.68 -5.24
CA TRP A 217 4.74 -5.11 -4.58
C TRP A 217 4.84 -4.99 -3.06
N ALA A 218 5.95 -5.41 -2.44
CA ALA A 218 6.19 -5.30 -1.00
C ALA A 218 6.11 -3.86 -0.49
N VAL A 219 6.70 -2.92 -1.24
CA VAL A 219 6.69 -1.50 -0.88
C VAL A 219 5.28 -0.90 -0.96
N ARG A 220 4.50 -1.26 -1.98
CA ARG A 220 3.10 -0.82 -2.08
C ARG A 220 2.26 -1.39 -0.95
N SER A 221 2.41 -2.66 -0.66
CA SER A 221 1.69 -3.31 0.45
C SER A 221 2.05 -2.70 1.80
N ALA A 222 3.33 -2.37 2.04
CA ALA A 222 3.74 -1.66 3.26
C ALA A 222 3.06 -0.29 3.37
N SER A 223 2.96 0.45 2.25
CA SER A 223 2.25 1.73 2.21
C SER A 223 0.75 1.57 2.46
N GLU A 224 0.12 0.50 1.97
CA GLU A 224 -1.30 0.21 2.23
C GLU A 224 -1.56 -0.12 3.70
N VAL A 225 -0.68 -0.88 4.35
CA VAL A 225 -0.78 -1.14 5.81
C VAL A 225 -0.75 0.17 6.58
N GLU A 226 0.25 1.01 6.33
CA GLU A 226 0.43 2.28 7.04
C GLU A 226 -0.74 3.26 6.83
N GLN A 227 -1.50 3.08 5.76
CA GLN A 227 -2.66 3.93 5.43
C GLN A 227 -3.98 3.42 5.99
N ASN A 228 -4.06 2.13 6.36
CA ASN A 228 -5.25 1.49 6.91
C ASN A 228 -5.17 1.27 8.43
N ILE A 229 -4.06 1.64 9.07
CA ILE A 229 -3.84 1.69 10.52
C ILE A 229 -3.91 3.13 10.99
#